data_67a3d03695531e96fa17859b2809557c
#
_entry.id   67a3d03695531e96fa17859b2809557c
#
_cell.length_a   1.000
_cell.length_b   1.000
_cell.length_c   1.000
_cell.angle_alpha   90.00
_cell.angle_beta   90.00
_cell.angle_gamma   90.00
#
_symmetry.space_group_name_H-M   'P 1'
#
loop_
_entity.id
_entity.type
_entity.pdbx_description
1 polymer ?
#
loop_
_entity_poly.entity_id
_entity_poly.type
_entity_poly.pdbx_seq_one_letter_code
_entity_poly.pdbx_strand_id
1 'polypeptide(L)'
;MSKFMNDFSDFMKQQPFEIIRYSQVLNDGEIETFIGTKANPCQNTYSVAKTFTATAIGILFDQGKLTVDEKVTDILADELPETGMDPRWYDVTVEMALTHSAGLPGGFLDIDVHKSSEFTEDFLRYMLTYPLDYTPGTDRKYSDGAFYLLSCIVEKKSGMCLDNFLWKELLVKLDFQEMAWSHCPKGHAMGATGLYISSDDMVKLGVVYLNGGVYRGQRVLSEEWCRMALDKEYGIDQCSNGKVYAKGGMFGQRLFIIPDKKLAGAVQAYGGNSGVVSEWIEKYYE
;
A
#
# COMPACT_ATOMS: atom_id res chain seq x y z
N MET A 1 22.40 -19.63 -8.01
CA MET A 1 22.16 -18.20 -7.76
C MET A 1 22.49 -17.48 -9.06
N SER A 2 21.64 -16.58 -9.53
CA SER A 2 21.92 -15.82 -10.76
C SER A 2 23.15 -14.92 -10.57
N LYS A 3 23.72 -14.43 -11.69
CA LYS A 3 24.84 -13.46 -11.63
C LYS A 3 24.41 -12.24 -10.83
N PHE A 4 23.19 -11.73 -11.08
CA PHE A 4 22.63 -10.60 -10.32
C PHE A 4 22.65 -10.85 -8.81
N MET A 5 22.17 -12.01 -8.34
CA MET A 5 22.11 -12.30 -6.90
C MET A 5 23.50 -12.40 -6.25
N ASN A 6 24.52 -12.85 -6.99
CA ASN A 6 25.90 -12.83 -6.50
C ASN A 6 26.42 -11.39 -6.36
N ASP A 7 26.26 -10.57 -7.42
CA ASP A 7 26.68 -9.17 -7.44
C ASP A 7 25.92 -8.36 -6.38
N PHE A 8 24.62 -8.63 -6.19
CA PHE A 8 23.79 -8.03 -5.13
C PHE A 8 24.27 -8.41 -3.73
N SER A 9 24.64 -9.67 -3.51
CA SER A 9 25.24 -10.11 -2.26
C SER A 9 26.54 -9.37 -1.95
N ASP A 10 27.40 -9.18 -2.95
CA ASP A 10 28.65 -8.44 -2.78
C ASP A 10 28.41 -6.93 -2.55
N PHE A 11 27.41 -6.35 -3.18
CA PHE A 11 26.96 -4.98 -2.90
C PHE A 11 26.48 -4.87 -1.44
N MET A 12 25.66 -5.79 -0.97
CA MET A 12 25.10 -5.74 0.40
C MET A 12 26.18 -5.87 1.47
N LYS A 13 27.25 -6.66 1.25
CA LYS A 13 28.39 -6.76 2.17
C LYS A 13 29.15 -5.42 2.38
N GLN A 14 29.01 -4.49 1.46
CA GLN A 14 29.65 -3.17 1.52
C GLN A 14 28.78 -2.12 2.20
N GLN A 15 27.53 -2.45 2.51
CA GLN A 15 26.60 -1.49 3.11
C GLN A 15 26.77 -1.46 4.65
N PRO A 16 26.52 -0.31 5.28
CA PRO A 16 26.55 -0.16 6.74
C PRO A 16 25.24 -0.66 7.40
N PHE A 17 24.36 -1.32 6.65
CA PHE A 17 23.08 -1.86 7.10
C PHE A 17 22.83 -3.23 6.49
N GLU A 18 21.93 -3.99 7.09
CA GLU A 18 21.46 -5.27 6.57
C GLU A 18 20.00 -5.16 6.13
N ILE A 19 19.61 -6.04 5.19
CA ILE A 19 18.20 -6.27 4.85
C ILE A 19 17.80 -7.68 5.27
N ILE A 20 16.51 -7.88 5.51
CA ILE A 20 15.98 -9.21 5.84
C ILE A 20 15.90 -10.03 4.55
N ARG A 21 15.21 -9.51 3.54
CA ARG A 21 15.02 -10.18 2.25
C ARG A 21 14.92 -9.15 1.13
N TYR A 22 15.30 -9.58 -0.05
CA TYR A 22 14.98 -8.89 -1.30
C TYR A 22 14.46 -9.90 -2.31
N SER A 23 13.33 -9.63 -2.92
CA SER A 23 12.75 -10.44 -3.99
C SER A 23 12.54 -9.59 -5.24
N GLN A 24 12.81 -10.15 -6.41
CA GLN A 24 12.58 -9.49 -7.70
C GLN A 24 11.92 -10.42 -8.70
N VAL A 25 11.24 -9.80 -9.67
CA VAL A 25 10.81 -10.42 -10.92
C VAL A 25 11.31 -9.55 -12.07
N LEU A 26 12.05 -10.14 -12.98
CA LEU A 26 12.59 -9.49 -14.17
C LEU A 26 12.01 -10.15 -15.42
N ASN A 27 11.48 -9.35 -16.36
CA ASN A 27 10.94 -9.83 -17.65
C ASN A 27 9.90 -10.97 -17.50
N ASP A 28 8.98 -10.87 -16.54
CA ASP A 28 7.97 -11.90 -16.22
C ASP A 28 8.56 -13.28 -15.88
N GLY A 29 9.83 -13.32 -15.47
CA GLY A 29 10.50 -14.54 -15.03
C GLY A 29 10.03 -15.01 -13.65
N GLU A 30 10.74 -16.01 -13.14
CA GLU A 30 10.50 -16.53 -11.78
C GLU A 30 10.98 -15.53 -10.72
N ILE A 31 10.40 -15.64 -9.52
CA ILE A 31 10.84 -14.83 -8.39
C ILE A 31 12.24 -15.26 -7.97
N GLU A 32 13.19 -14.34 -7.99
CA GLU A 32 14.51 -14.54 -7.40
C GLU A 32 14.58 -13.86 -6.04
N THR A 33 15.08 -14.54 -5.02
CA THR A 33 15.12 -14.03 -3.65
C THR A 33 16.51 -14.10 -3.04
N PHE A 34 16.97 -12.97 -2.52
CA PHE A 34 18.14 -12.85 -1.64
C PHE A 34 17.67 -12.87 -0.17
N ILE A 35 18.31 -13.68 0.66
CA ILE A 35 18.08 -13.76 2.10
C ILE A 35 19.30 -13.17 2.81
N GLY A 36 19.13 -11.97 3.38
CA GLY A 36 20.20 -11.29 4.12
C GLY A 36 20.32 -11.82 5.54
N THR A 37 19.19 -11.89 6.26
CA THR A 37 19.15 -12.42 7.63
C THR A 37 18.11 -13.54 7.76
N LYS A 38 18.38 -14.50 8.65
CA LYS A 38 17.42 -15.55 8.98
C LYS A 38 16.38 -14.98 9.96
N ALA A 39 15.26 -14.50 9.40
CA ALA A 39 14.12 -13.99 10.15
C ALA A 39 12.82 -14.61 9.61
N ASN A 40 11.70 -14.37 10.32
CA ASN A 40 10.40 -14.72 9.78
C ASN A 40 10.22 -14.01 8.43
N PRO A 41 9.87 -14.71 7.35
CA PRO A 41 9.68 -14.10 6.05
C PRO A 41 8.49 -13.11 6.02
N CYS A 42 7.46 -13.34 6.85
CA CYS A 42 6.32 -12.43 6.97
C CYS A 42 6.66 -11.31 7.94
N GLN A 43 6.90 -10.12 7.38
CA GLN A 43 7.22 -8.91 8.12
C GLN A 43 6.11 -7.88 7.95
N ASN A 44 5.94 -6.97 8.93
CA ASN A 44 5.09 -5.80 8.75
C ASN A 44 5.62 -4.97 7.58
N THR A 45 4.79 -4.74 6.57
CA THR A 45 5.14 -3.94 5.41
C THR A 45 5.00 -2.45 5.66
N TYR A 46 4.43 -2.07 6.84
CA TYR A 46 4.11 -0.69 7.17
C TYR A 46 3.35 -0.02 6.02
N SER A 47 3.76 1.16 5.61
CA SER A 47 3.04 1.95 4.59
C SER A 47 2.98 1.32 3.20
N VAL A 48 3.68 0.23 2.91
CA VAL A 48 3.45 -0.53 1.67
C VAL A 48 2.03 -1.15 1.66
N ALA A 49 1.42 -1.37 2.83
CA ALA A 49 0.02 -1.78 2.96
C ALA A 49 -0.94 -0.86 2.17
N LYS A 50 -0.62 0.43 2.04
CA LYS A 50 -1.43 1.40 1.29
C LYS A 50 -1.58 1.03 -0.18
N THR A 51 -0.57 0.45 -0.81
CA THR A 51 -0.67 -0.03 -2.20
C THR A 51 -1.70 -1.15 -2.31
N PHE A 52 -1.76 -2.05 -1.34
CA PHE A 52 -2.76 -3.13 -1.29
C PHE A 52 -4.18 -2.58 -1.06
N THR A 53 -4.33 -1.60 -0.17
CA THR A 53 -5.62 -0.94 0.08
C THR A 53 -6.11 -0.18 -1.15
N ALA A 54 -5.24 0.57 -1.83
CA ALA A 54 -5.57 1.22 -3.09
C ALA A 54 -5.97 0.20 -4.17
N THR A 55 -5.30 -0.96 -4.20
CA THR A 55 -5.66 -2.05 -5.12
C THR A 55 -7.05 -2.61 -4.82
N ALA A 56 -7.44 -2.72 -3.54
CA ALA A 56 -8.81 -3.13 -3.16
C ALA A 56 -9.87 -2.14 -3.68
N ILE A 57 -9.61 -0.83 -3.57
CA ILE A 57 -10.46 0.21 -4.18
C ILE A 57 -10.52 0.01 -5.70
N GLY A 58 -9.40 -0.29 -6.35
CA GLY A 58 -9.35 -0.59 -7.79
C GLY A 58 -10.18 -1.78 -8.21
N ILE A 59 -10.19 -2.83 -7.41
CA ILE A 59 -11.03 -4.00 -7.67
C ILE A 59 -12.52 -3.64 -7.57
N LEU A 60 -12.91 -2.82 -6.59
CA LEU A 60 -14.28 -2.32 -6.48
C LEU A 60 -14.66 -1.40 -7.64
N PHE A 61 -13.73 -0.57 -8.11
CA PHE A 61 -13.88 0.27 -9.30
C PHE A 61 -14.12 -0.62 -10.54
N ASP A 62 -13.28 -1.63 -10.76
CA ASP A 62 -13.41 -2.57 -11.88
C ASP A 62 -14.71 -3.38 -11.84
N GLN A 63 -15.24 -3.64 -10.65
CA GLN A 63 -16.53 -4.29 -10.45
C GLN A 63 -17.72 -3.33 -10.64
N GLY A 64 -17.49 -2.06 -10.91
CA GLY A 64 -18.55 -1.03 -11.02
C GLY A 64 -19.28 -0.75 -9.69
N LYS A 65 -18.69 -1.11 -8.55
CA LYS A 65 -19.28 -0.91 -7.22
C LYS A 65 -18.92 0.42 -6.59
N LEU A 66 -17.90 1.08 -7.11
CA LEU A 66 -17.36 2.32 -6.59
C LEU A 66 -16.79 3.17 -7.71
N THR A 67 -16.93 4.49 -7.61
CA THR A 67 -16.19 5.47 -8.39
C THR A 67 -15.35 6.37 -7.49
N VAL A 68 -14.25 6.92 -7.99
CA VAL A 68 -13.32 7.70 -7.15
C VAL A 68 -13.88 9.06 -6.73
N ASP A 69 -14.90 9.55 -7.42
CA ASP A 69 -15.62 10.81 -7.14
C ASP A 69 -16.79 10.64 -6.15
N GLU A 70 -17.15 9.41 -5.78
CA GLU A 70 -18.16 9.18 -4.75
C GLU A 70 -17.76 9.84 -3.42
N LYS A 71 -18.75 10.41 -2.74
CA LYS A 71 -18.56 11.01 -1.41
C LYS A 71 -18.43 9.93 -0.35
N VAL A 72 -17.43 10.07 0.51
CA VAL A 72 -17.21 9.10 1.60
C VAL A 72 -18.40 9.05 2.56
N THR A 73 -19.08 10.18 2.77
CA THR A 73 -20.27 10.27 3.62
C THR A 73 -21.49 9.57 3.02
N ASP A 74 -21.62 9.52 1.71
CA ASP A 74 -22.70 8.78 1.07
C ASP A 74 -22.48 7.26 1.19
N ILE A 75 -21.23 6.83 1.10
CA ILE A 75 -20.87 5.42 1.25
C ILE A 75 -21.08 4.95 2.70
N LEU A 76 -20.71 5.79 3.67
CA LEU A 76 -20.75 5.47 5.12
C LEU A 76 -21.97 6.08 5.84
N ALA A 77 -23.06 6.34 5.12
CA ALA A 77 -24.20 7.12 5.62
C ALA A 77 -24.78 6.61 6.95
N ASP A 78 -24.82 5.31 7.17
CA ASP A 78 -25.33 4.68 8.40
C ASP A 78 -24.28 4.57 9.53
N GLU A 79 -23.03 4.98 9.27
CA GLU A 79 -21.93 4.99 10.24
C GLU A 79 -21.54 6.42 10.66
N LEU A 80 -22.20 7.43 10.07
CA LEU A 80 -21.92 8.82 10.41
C LEU A 80 -22.30 9.13 11.86
N PRO A 81 -21.45 9.89 12.59
CA PRO A 81 -21.80 10.32 13.95
C PRO A 81 -23.01 11.28 13.92
N GLU A 82 -23.94 11.11 14.84
CA GLU A 82 -25.11 11.98 14.96
C GLU A 82 -24.75 13.45 15.22
N THR A 83 -23.63 13.69 15.89
CA THR A 83 -23.14 15.03 16.24
C THR A 83 -21.61 15.09 16.21
N GLY A 84 -21.08 16.31 16.05
CA GLY A 84 -19.63 16.58 16.18
C GLY A 84 -18.82 16.37 14.92
N MET A 85 -19.43 15.97 13.80
CA MET A 85 -18.75 15.85 12.54
C MET A 85 -18.49 17.23 11.91
N ASP A 86 -17.28 17.46 11.40
CA ASP A 86 -16.98 18.64 10.59
C ASP A 86 -17.80 18.60 9.29
N PRO A 87 -18.59 19.65 8.95
CA PRO A 87 -19.44 19.62 7.77
C PRO A 87 -18.66 19.49 6.46
N ARG A 88 -17.36 19.80 6.42
CA ARG A 88 -16.52 19.64 5.24
C ARG A 88 -16.30 18.17 4.85
N TRP A 89 -16.59 17.21 5.74
CA TRP A 89 -16.59 15.78 5.38
C TRP A 89 -17.56 15.43 4.24
N TYR A 90 -18.66 16.20 4.09
CA TYR A 90 -19.58 16.03 2.96
C TYR A 90 -18.98 16.37 1.58
N ASP A 91 -17.82 17.04 1.56
CA ASP A 91 -17.09 17.34 0.33
C ASP A 91 -16.00 16.31 0.02
N VAL A 92 -15.63 15.45 0.97
CA VAL A 92 -14.55 14.47 0.81
C VAL A 92 -14.97 13.33 -0.12
N THR A 93 -14.15 13.06 -1.15
CA THR A 93 -14.32 11.96 -2.09
C THR A 93 -13.35 10.82 -1.79
N VAL A 94 -13.60 9.66 -2.39
CA VAL A 94 -12.67 8.50 -2.36
C VAL A 94 -11.29 8.90 -2.93
N GLU A 95 -11.25 9.70 -4.02
CA GLU A 95 -9.99 10.18 -4.60
C GLU A 95 -9.20 11.06 -3.62
N MET A 96 -9.87 11.93 -2.87
CA MET A 96 -9.21 12.75 -1.86
C MET A 96 -8.58 11.91 -0.74
N ALA A 97 -9.17 10.78 -0.39
CA ALA A 97 -8.57 9.84 0.55
C ALA A 97 -7.35 9.11 -0.08
N LEU A 98 -7.47 8.64 -1.33
CA LEU A 98 -6.38 7.99 -2.08
C LEU A 98 -5.15 8.90 -2.25
N THR A 99 -5.37 10.21 -2.42
CA THR A 99 -4.32 11.22 -2.63
C THR A 99 -3.87 11.94 -1.36
N HIS A 100 -4.35 11.51 -0.19
CA HIS A 100 -4.06 12.16 1.09
C HIS A 100 -4.50 13.64 1.16
N SER A 101 -5.56 14.02 0.46
CA SER A 101 -6.10 15.40 0.41
C SER A 101 -7.49 15.53 1.07
N ALA A 102 -7.86 14.58 1.93
CA ALA A 102 -9.15 14.59 2.65
C ALA A 102 -9.30 15.71 3.69
N GLY A 103 -8.26 16.52 3.93
CA GLY A 103 -8.26 17.61 4.92
C GLY A 103 -7.73 17.21 6.31
N LEU A 104 -7.31 15.96 6.49
CA LEU A 104 -6.70 15.48 7.73
C LEU A 104 -5.28 16.04 7.91
N PRO A 105 -4.78 16.22 9.15
CA PRO A 105 -3.40 16.59 9.40
C PRO A 105 -2.43 15.48 9.03
N GLY A 106 -1.15 15.84 8.79
CA GLY A 106 -0.07 14.87 8.58
C GLY A 106 0.13 13.97 9.80
N GLY A 107 0.32 12.66 9.58
CA GLY A 107 0.52 11.67 10.65
C GLY A 107 -0.75 11.29 11.42
N PHE A 108 -1.94 11.74 10.98
CA PHE A 108 -3.20 11.39 11.66
C PHE A 108 -3.42 9.87 11.67
N LEU A 109 -3.77 9.33 12.84
CA LEU A 109 -4.04 7.91 13.10
C LEU A 109 -2.84 6.98 12.81
N ASP A 110 -1.62 7.49 12.98
CA ASP A 110 -0.39 6.69 12.80
C ASP A 110 -0.15 5.82 14.04
N ILE A 111 -0.64 4.57 14.02
CA ILE A 111 -0.49 3.60 15.11
C ILE A 111 0.94 3.04 15.24
N ASP A 112 1.79 3.25 14.26
CA ASP A 112 3.20 2.83 14.32
C ASP A 112 4.05 3.81 15.14
N VAL A 113 3.54 5.03 15.37
CA VAL A 113 4.17 6.11 16.13
C VAL A 113 3.42 6.42 17.42
N HIS A 114 2.11 6.51 17.36
CA HIS A 114 1.25 6.86 18.47
C HIS A 114 0.74 5.62 19.22
N LYS A 115 0.53 5.75 20.53
CA LYS A 115 -0.06 4.65 21.31
C LYS A 115 -1.55 4.52 20.99
N SER A 116 -2.05 3.30 20.87
CA SER A 116 -3.47 3.04 20.65
C SER A 116 -4.38 3.63 21.73
N SER A 117 -3.86 3.84 22.95
CA SER A 117 -4.57 4.52 24.04
C SER A 117 -4.81 6.02 23.83
N GLU A 118 -4.13 6.63 22.83
CA GLU A 118 -4.36 8.02 22.43
C GLU A 118 -5.59 8.16 21.53
N PHE A 119 -6.09 7.05 20.99
CA PHE A 119 -7.29 6.97 20.17
C PHE A 119 -8.43 6.34 20.99
N THR A 120 -9.67 6.57 20.56
CA THR A 120 -10.85 5.88 21.13
C THR A 120 -10.92 4.44 20.61
N GLU A 121 -11.83 3.62 21.14
CA GLU A 121 -12.07 2.26 20.59
C GLU A 121 -12.68 2.31 19.18
N ASP A 122 -13.32 3.41 18.79
CA ASP A 122 -13.97 3.62 17.50
C ASP A 122 -13.15 4.61 16.65
N PHE A 123 -12.20 4.09 15.87
CA PHE A 123 -11.30 4.90 15.06
C PHE A 123 -12.03 5.64 13.94
N LEU A 124 -13.09 5.06 13.36
CA LEU A 124 -13.88 5.73 12.33
C LEU A 124 -14.61 6.94 12.90
N ARG A 125 -15.30 6.76 14.01
CA ARG A 125 -15.97 7.86 14.69
C ARG A 125 -14.98 8.92 15.17
N TYR A 126 -13.85 8.51 15.74
CA TYR A 126 -12.78 9.43 16.16
C TYR A 126 -12.32 10.31 14.99
N MET A 127 -12.09 9.71 13.82
CA MET A 127 -11.67 10.42 12.63
C MET A 127 -12.77 11.36 12.10
N LEU A 128 -14.01 10.89 11.97
CA LEU A 128 -15.11 11.71 11.44
C LEU A 128 -15.51 12.87 12.36
N THR A 129 -15.25 12.76 13.66
CA THR A 129 -15.47 13.86 14.64
C THR A 129 -14.24 14.75 14.83
N TYR A 130 -13.09 14.39 14.26
CA TYR A 130 -11.92 15.24 14.27
C TYR A 130 -12.12 16.43 13.31
N PRO A 131 -11.90 17.68 13.76
CA PRO A 131 -12.01 18.84 12.86
C PRO A 131 -10.93 18.79 11.79
N LEU A 132 -11.32 19.00 10.54
CA LEU A 132 -10.37 19.00 9.42
C LEU A 132 -9.45 20.22 9.50
N ASP A 133 -8.13 20.00 9.41
CA ASP A 133 -7.13 21.07 9.44
C ASP A 133 -7.07 21.86 8.13
N TYR A 134 -7.42 21.19 7.01
CA TYR A 134 -7.34 21.74 5.66
C TYR A 134 -8.68 21.62 4.95
N THR A 135 -8.90 22.45 3.93
CA THR A 135 -10.03 22.28 3.01
C THR A 135 -9.82 21.02 2.18
N PRO A 136 -10.80 20.09 2.12
CA PRO A 136 -10.70 18.92 1.28
C PRO A 136 -10.32 19.25 -0.17
N GLY A 137 -9.36 18.51 -0.73
CA GLY A 137 -8.88 18.69 -2.10
C GLY A 137 -7.80 19.75 -2.29
N THR A 138 -7.42 20.54 -1.27
CA THR A 138 -6.42 21.61 -1.44
C THR A 138 -5.00 21.23 -1.09
N ASP A 139 -4.81 20.47 -0.02
CA ASP A 139 -3.50 20.14 0.53
C ASP A 139 -3.30 18.64 0.63
N ARG A 140 -2.17 18.14 0.12
CA ARG A 140 -1.75 16.76 0.33
C ARG A 140 -1.02 16.63 1.66
N LYS A 141 -1.63 15.96 2.64
CA LYS A 141 -1.07 15.69 3.96
C LYS A 141 -1.09 14.19 4.22
N TYR A 142 0.07 13.57 4.14
CA TYR A 142 0.21 12.14 4.36
C TYR A 142 -0.34 11.74 5.73
N SER A 143 -1.33 10.85 5.75
CA SER A 143 -1.96 10.37 6.98
C SER A 143 -2.38 8.90 6.85
N ASP A 144 -2.29 8.16 7.95
CA ASP A 144 -2.78 6.79 8.00
C ASP A 144 -4.31 6.75 8.07
N GLY A 145 -4.93 7.78 8.63
CA GLY A 145 -6.38 7.91 8.69
C GLY A 145 -7.06 7.88 7.32
N ALA A 146 -6.45 8.48 6.28
CA ALA A 146 -7.01 8.43 4.93
C ALA A 146 -7.12 6.99 4.39
N PHE A 147 -6.11 6.15 4.62
CA PHE A 147 -6.13 4.75 4.17
C PHE A 147 -6.91 3.82 5.12
N TYR A 148 -7.03 4.16 6.40
CA TYR A 148 -7.98 3.52 7.29
C TYR A 148 -9.43 3.77 6.82
N LEU A 149 -9.76 5.01 6.42
CA LEU A 149 -11.06 5.35 5.82
C LEU A 149 -11.34 4.51 4.58
N LEU A 150 -10.34 4.35 3.68
CA LEU A 150 -10.48 3.50 2.50
C LEU A 150 -10.73 2.04 2.85
N SER A 151 -10.12 1.53 3.93
CA SER A 151 -10.40 0.18 4.44
C SER A 151 -11.86 0.01 4.86
N CYS A 152 -12.41 0.97 5.61
CA CYS A 152 -13.83 0.98 5.98
C CYS A 152 -14.75 1.07 4.74
N ILE A 153 -14.37 1.86 3.74
CA ILE A 153 -15.09 1.95 2.45
C ILE A 153 -15.10 0.60 1.71
N VAL A 154 -13.94 -0.10 1.67
CA VAL A 154 -13.88 -1.46 1.07
C VAL A 154 -14.83 -2.40 1.79
N GLU A 155 -14.83 -2.39 3.12
CA GLU A 155 -15.75 -3.22 3.91
C GLU A 155 -17.21 -2.90 3.60
N LYS A 156 -17.56 -1.62 3.57
CA LYS A 156 -18.92 -1.17 3.27
C LYS A 156 -19.41 -1.58 1.89
N LYS A 157 -18.58 -1.38 0.87
CA LYS A 157 -18.93 -1.66 -0.53
C LYS A 157 -18.90 -3.16 -0.88
N SER A 158 -18.06 -3.94 -0.19
CA SER A 158 -17.91 -5.38 -0.46
C SER A 158 -18.70 -6.29 0.47
N GLY A 159 -19.05 -5.82 1.67
CA GLY A 159 -19.59 -6.63 2.76
C GLY A 159 -18.54 -7.53 3.44
N MET A 160 -17.26 -7.28 3.22
CA MET A 160 -16.14 -8.06 3.79
C MET A 160 -15.07 -7.13 4.31
N CYS A 161 -14.42 -7.46 5.44
CA CYS A 161 -13.21 -6.76 5.88
C CYS A 161 -12.16 -6.74 4.76
N LEU A 162 -11.35 -5.69 4.70
CA LEU A 162 -10.37 -5.46 3.65
C LEU A 162 -9.46 -6.66 3.38
N ASP A 163 -8.95 -7.30 4.43
CA ASP A 163 -8.08 -8.47 4.35
C ASP A 163 -8.79 -9.67 3.70
N ASN A 164 -10.01 -9.97 4.13
CA ASN A 164 -10.82 -11.03 3.55
C ASN A 164 -11.21 -10.73 2.09
N PHE A 165 -11.52 -9.46 1.80
CA PHE A 165 -11.82 -9.02 0.44
C PHE A 165 -10.61 -9.21 -0.48
N LEU A 166 -9.43 -8.71 -0.06
CA LEU A 166 -8.20 -8.89 -0.82
C LEU A 166 -7.80 -10.35 -0.96
N TRP A 167 -7.92 -11.15 0.12
CA TRP A 167 -7.62 -12.57 0.04
C TRP A 167 -8.41 -13.25 -1.07
N LYS A 168 -9.71 -13.03 -1.10
CA LYS A 168 -10.62 -13.63 -2.09
C LYS A 168 -10.41 -13.09 -3.51
N GLU A 169 -10.34 -11.78 -3.66
CA GLU A 169 -10.40 -11.14 -4.98
C GLU A 169 -9.03 -11.00 -5.65
N LEU A 170 -7.93 -10.99 -4.88
CA LEU A 170 -6.58 -10.75 -5.38
C LEU A 170 -5.58 -11.82 -4.95
N LEU A 171 -5.36 -12.01 -3.63
CA LEU A 171 -4.18 -12.70 -3.14
C LEU A 171 -4.14 -14.18 -3.50
N VAL A 172 -5.32 -14.84 -3.55
CA VAL A 172 -5.44 -16.22 -4.07
C VAL A 172 -5.01 -16.29 -5.55
N LYS A 173 -5.36 -15.29 -6.36
CA LYS A 173 -4.98 -15.23 -7.78
C LYS A 173 -3.48 -14.96 -7.97
N LEU A 174 -2.85 -14.35 -7.00
CA LEU A 174 -1.41 -14.10 -6.95
C LEU A 174 -0.63 -15.25 -6.28
N ASP A 175 -1.30 -16.33 -5.88
CA ASP A 175 -0.68 -17.47 -5.20
C ASP A 175 0.09 -17.06 -3.94
N PHE A 176 -0.56 -16.24 -3.08
CA PHE A 176 -0.01 -15.87 -1.77
C PHE A 176 -0.03 -17.06 -0.83
N GLN A 177 1.02 -17.19 -0.02
CA GLN A 177 1.13 -18.28 0.95
C GLN A 177 0.54 -17.91 2.30
N GLU A 178 0.84 -16.73 2.80
CA GLU A 178 0.44 -16.26 4.13
C GLU A 178 0.19 -14.75 4.12
N MET A 179 -0.76 -14.35 4.95
CA MET A 179 -1.07 -12.93 5.19
C MET A 179 -1.71 -12.78 6.57
N ALA A 180 -1.31 -11.72 7.28
CA ALA A 180 -2.03 -11.22 8.45
C ALA A 180 -2.15 -9.70 8.34
N TRP A 181 -3.23 -9.14 8.90
CA TRP A 181 -3.43 -7.68 8.95
C TRP A 181 -3.86 -7.25 10.35
N SER A 182 -3.30 -6.14 10.84
CA SER A 182 -3.70 -5.54 12.11
C SER A 182 -5.07 -4.88 11.97
N HIS A 183 -5.92 -5.06 12.98
CA HIS A 183 -7.25 -4.46 13.04
C HIS A 183 -7.34 -3.42 14.16
N CYS A 184 -8.24 -2.46 14.00
CA CYS A 184 -8.66 -1.57 15.08
C CYS A 184 -9.54 -2.34 16.10
N PRO A 185 -9.84 -1.78 17.27
CA PRO A 185 -10.67 -2.46 18.27
C PRO A 185 -12.07 -2.85 17.78
N LYS A 186 -12.61 -2.15 16.77
CA LYS A 186 -13.91 -2.47 16.14
C LYS A 186 -13.81 -3.55 15.06
N GLY A 187 -12.61 -4.05 14.75
CA GLY A 187 -12.40 -5.15 13.82
C GLY A 187 -12.14 -4.73 12.37
N HIS A 188 -12.07 -3.43 12.04
CA HIS A 188 -11.68 -2.97 10.70
C HIS A 188 -10.16 -3.10 10.52
N ALA A 189 -9.71 -3.60 9.37
CA ALA A 189 -8.28 -3.64 9.05
C ALA A 189 -7.71 -2.22 8.93
N MET A 190 -6.47 -2.02 9.40
CA MET A 190 -5.86 -0.67 9.47
C MET A 190 -5.65 -0.01 8.11
N GLY A 191 -5.59 -0.77 7.03
CA GLY A 191 -5.49 -0.25 5.66
C GLY A 191 -4.19 0.49 5.34
N ALA A 192 -3.68 1.28 6.26
CA ALA A 192 -2.50 2.11 6.07
C ALA A 192 -1.19 1.41 6.42
N THR A 193 -1.25 0.46 7.35
CA THR A 193 -0.13 -0.27 7.97
C THR A 193 -0.60 -1.63 8.47
N GLY A 194 0.29 -2.38 9.11
CA GLY A 194 -0.07 -3.63 9.80
C GLY A 194 -0.34 -4.82 8.89
N LEU A 195 0.04 -4.76 7.61
CA LEU A 195 0.03 -5.90 6.70
C LEU A 195 1.34 -6.69 6.82
N TYR A 196 1.25 -7.97 7.20
CA TYR A 196 2.37 -8.90 7.34
C TYR A 196 2.35 -9.89 6.18
N ILE A 197 3.33 -9.81 5.30
CA ILE A 197 3.55 -10.70 4.14
C ILE A 197 5.04 -10.89 3.89
N SER A 198 5.42 -11.85 3.06
CA SER A 198 6.80 -12.06 2.61
C SER A 198 7.16 -11.08 1.47
N SER A 199 8.47 -10.88 1.22
CA SER A 199 8.91 -10.13 0.04
C SER A 199 8.56 -10.84 -1.27
N ASP A 200 8.52 -12.18 -1.26
CA ASP A 200 8.13 -13.00 -2.41
C ASP A 200 6.65 -12.76 -2.77
N ASP A 201 5.79 -12.57 -1.76
CA ASP A 201 4.39 -12.21 -1.99
C ASP A 201 4.23 -10.72 -2.34
N MET A 202 4.97 -9.85 -1.67
CA MET A 202 4.91 -8.41 -1.92
C MET A 202 5.27 -8.05 -3.36
N VAL A 203 6.30 -8.67 -3.94
CA VAL A 203 6.74 -8.39 -5.32
C VAL A 203 5.70 -8.75 -6.37
N LYS A 204 4.83 -9.72 -6.11
CA LYS A 204 3.75 -10.13 -7.03
C LYS A 204 2.79 -8.97 -7.33
N LEU A 205 2.47 -8.13 -6.33
CA LEU A 205 1.67 -6.92 -6.57
C LEU A 205 2.43 -5.93 -7.46
N GLY A 206 3.74 -5.80 -7.32
CA GLY A 206 4.57 -5.01 -8.22
C GLY A 206 4.48 -5.49 -9.67
N VAL A 207 4.49 -6.81 -9.90
CA VAL A 207 4.30 -7.40 -11.23
C VAL A 207 2.92 -7.07 -11.80
N VAL A 208 1.85 -7.07 -10.99
CA VAL A 208 0.51 -6.66 -11.44
C VAL A 208 0.53 -5.24 -12.00
N TYR A 209 1.09 -4.27 -11.27
CA TYR A 209 1.17 -2.88 -11.74
C TYR A 209 2.12 -2.72 -12.93
N LEU A 210 3.25 -3.41 -12.92
CA LEU A 210 4.21 -3.41 -14.04
C LEU A 210 3.57 -3.85 -15.36
N ASN A 211 2.68 -4.83 -15.29
CA ASN A 211 2.03 -5.46 -16.44
C ASN A 211 0.59 -4.96 -16.68
N GLY A 212 0.26 -3.75 -16.24
CA GLY A 212 -1.05 -3.14 -16.47
C GLY A 212 -2.22 -4.00 -15.99
N GLY A 213 -2.06 -4.64 -14.81
CA GLY A 213 -3.10 -5.44 -14.16
C GLY A 213 -3.10 -6.93 -14.48
N VAL A 214 -2.04 -7.44 -15.11
CA VAL A 214 -1.92 -8.87 -15.46
C VAL A 214 -0.84 -9.54 -14.62
N TYR A 215 -1.16 -10.72 -14.07
CA TYR A 215 -0.23 -11.59 -13.37
C TYR A 215 -0.27 -13.00 -13.99
N ARG A 216 0.85 -13.52 -14.46
CA ARG A 216 0.99 -14.85 -15.10
C ARG A 216 -0.11 -15.12 -16.15
N GLY A 217 -0.39 -14.12 -16.99
CA GLY A 217 -1.41 -14.20 -18.05
C GLY A 217 -2.86 -14.02 -17.59
N GLN A 218 -3.12 -13.89 -16.30
CA GLN A 218 -4.46 -13.64 -15.75
C GLN A 218 -4.61 -12.14 -15.43
N ARG A 219 -5.68 -11.51 -15.93
CA ARG A 219 -6.05 -10.16 -15.52
C ARG A 219 -6.67 -10.19 -14.14
N VAL A 220 -6.09 -9.43 -13.22
CA VAL A 220 -6.55 -9.31 -11.82
C VAL A 220 -6.97 -7.88 -11.47
N LEU A 221 -6.59 -6.91 -12.31
CA LEU A 221 -6.91 -5.49 -12.18
C LEU A 221 -7.03 -4.89 -13.60
N SER A 222 -7.83 -3.84 -13.79
CA SER A 222 -7.90 -3.19 -15.10
C SER A 222 -6.61 -2.40 -15.40
N GLU A 223 -6.30 -2.26 -16.68
CA GLU A 223 -5.23 -1.38 -17.14
C GLU A 223 -5.52 0.09 -16.80
N GLU A 224 -6.82 0.46 -16.88
CA GLU A 224 -7.30 1.78 -16.52
C GLU A 224 -6.96 2.13 -15.08
N TRP A 225 -7.30 1.24 -14.13
CA TRP A 225 -6.96 1.47 -12.72
C TRP A 225 -5.45 1.52 -12.50
N CYS A 226 -4.68 0.60 -13.09
CA CYS A 226 -3.22 0.61 -12.94
C CYS A 226 -2.62 1.94 -13.39
N ARG A 227 -3.06 2.45 -14.56
CA ARG A 227 -2.62 3.76 -15.07
C ARG A 227 -3.02 4.88 -14.13
N MET A 228 -4.29 4.95 -13.70
CA MET A 228 -4.76 5.98 -12.77
C MET A 228 -3.96 5.98 -11.47
N ALA A 229 -3.72 4.79 -10.90
CA ALA A 229 -3.00 4.65 -9.64
C ALA A 229 -1.54 5.11 -9.75
N LEU A 230 -0.87 4.82 -10.86
CA LEU A 230 0.50 5.28 -11.12
C LEU A 230 0.57 6.77 -11.42
N ASP A 231 -0.36 7.30 -12.23
CA ASP A 231 -0.37 8.71 -12.63
C ASP A 231 -0.75 9.65 -11.46
N LYS A 232 -1.67 9.21 -10.60
CA LYS A 232 -2.19 10.00 -9.48
C LYS A 232 -1.61 9.61 -8.11
N GLU A 233 -0.67 8.68 -8.09
CA GLU A 233 0.03 8.20 -6.88
C GLU A 233 -0.91 7.58 -5.83
N TYR A 234 -1.86 6.75 -6.26
CA TYR A 234 -2.75 6.04 -5.35
C TYR A 234 -2.02 4.93 -4.59
N GLY A 235 -1.46 5.25 -3.43
CA GLY A 235 -0.73 4.30 -2.58
C GLY A 235 0.60 3.80 -3.15
N ILE A 236 1.09 4.38 -4.25
CA ILE A 236 2.41 4.17 -4.84
C ILE A 236 2.91 5.50 -5.39
N ASP A 237 4.12 5.89 -5.05
CA ASP A 237 4.64 7.22 -5.34
C ASP A 237 5.54 7.18 -6.59
N GLN A 238 5.53 8.25 -7.41
CA GLN A 238 6.49 8.43 -8.50
C GLN A 238 7.86 8.84 -7.94
N CYS A 239 8.91 8.17 -8.41
CA CYS A 239 10.30 8.43 -8.05
C CYS A 239 11.13 8.63 -9.31
N SER A 240 12.35 9.19 -9.18
CA SER A 240 13.31 9.32 -10.29
C SER A 240 12.69 9.92 -11.56
N ASN A 241 11.89 11.00 -11.41
CA ASN A 241 11.19 11.67 -12.52
C ASN A 241 10.28 10.71 -13.34
N GLY A 242 9.56 9.82 -12.65
CA GLY A 242 8.62 8.88 -13.27
C GLY A 242 9.25 7.61 -13.85
N LYS A 243 10.54 7.40 -13.70
CA LYS A 243 11.21 6.16 -14.13
C LYS A 243 11.00 5.00 -13.18
N VAL A 244 10.77 5.30 -11.91
CA VAL A 244 10.53 4.32 -10.84
C VAL A 244 9.25 4.71 -10.13
N TYR A 245 8.42 3.73 -9.85
CA TYR A 245 7.28 3.87 -8.94
C TYR A 245 7.57 3.03 -7.71
N ALA A 246 7.35 3.59 -6.52
CA ALA A 246 7.66 2.87 -5.29
C ALA A 246 6.75 3.25 -4.14
N LYS A 247 6.53 2.32 -3.24
CA LYS A 247 5.98 2.59 -1.92
C LYS A 247 6.96 2.15 -0.85
N GLY A 248 7.42 3.12 -0.07
CA GLY A 248 8.23 2.86 1.10
C GLY A 248 7.36 2.58 2.33
N GLY A 249 7.86 1.71 3.20
CA GLY A 249 7.34 1.52 4.55
C GLY A 249 8.40 1.86 5.58
N MET A 250 7.98 2.08 6.81
CA MET A 250 8.88 2.35 7.93
C MET A 250 9.96 1.25 8.03
N PHE A 251 11.11 1.59 8.55
CA PHE A 251 12.27 0.71 8.75
C PHE A 251 12.89 0.08 7.49
N GLY A 252 12.54 0.57 6.28
CA GLY A 252 13.18 0.13 5.04
C GLY A 252 12.39 -0.93 4.27
N GLN A 253 11.10 -1.10 4.56
CA GLN A 253 10.21 -1.85 3.66
C GLN A 253 10.04 -1.08 2.35
N ARG A 254 10.02 -1.76 1.23
CA ARG A 254 9.82 -1.10 -0.06
C ARG A 254 9.29 -2.06 -1.11
N LEU A 255 8.24 -1.66 -1.79
CA LEU A 255 7.81 -2.21 -3.07
C LEU A 255 8.18 -1.20 -4.14
N PHE A 256 8.75 -1.64 -5.28
CA PHE A 256 9.06 -0.75 -6.39
C PHE A 256 8.94 -1.46 -7.74
N ILE A 257 8.69 -0.67 -8.77
CA ILE A 257 8.68 -1.12 -10.17
C ILE A 257 9.52 -0.17 -11.04
N ILE A 258 10.24 -0.72 -12.00
CA ILE A 258 11.06 0.00 -12.99
C ILE A 258 10.56 -0.44 -14.37
N PRO A 259 9.57 0.27 -14.97
CA PRO A 259 8.92 -0.15 -16.20
C PRO A 259 9.89 -0.37 -17.36
N ASP A 260 10.83 0.54 -17.58
CA ASP A 260 11.82 0.47 -18.67
C ASP A 260 12.73 -0.77 -18.57
N LYS A 261 12.89 -1.31 -17.36
CA LYS A 261 13.68 -2.52 -17.11
C LYS A 261 12.81 -3.78 -16.99
N LYS A 262 11.48 -3.64 -17.10
CA LYS A 262 10.51 -4.71 -16.84
C LYS A 262 10.80 -5.43 -15.52
N LEU A 263 11.03 -4.65 -14.46
CA LEU A 263 11.45 -5.15 -13.16
C LEU A 263 10.49 -4.71 -12.08
N ALA A 264 10.07 -5.66 -11.25
CA ALA A 264 9.44 -5.43 -9.95
C ALA A 264 10.38 -5.92 -8.84
N GLY A 265 10.49 -5.18 -7.75
CA GLY A 265 11.32 -5.52 -6.61
C GLY A 265 10.65 -5.25 -5.28
N ALA A 266 10.96 -6.05 -4.27
CA ALA A 266 10.45 -5.93 -2.91
C ALA A 266 11.56 -6.13 -1.89
N VAL A 267 11.75 -5.14 -1.01
CA VAL A 267 12.75 -5.15 0.07
C VAL A 267 12.04 -5.26 1.40
N GLN A 268 12.56 -6.13 2.26
CA GLN A 268 12.22 -6.18 3.69
C GLN A 268 13.47 -5.89 4.50
N ALA A 269 13.39 -4.90 5.38
CA ALA A 269 14.49 -4.50 6.26
C ALA A 269 13.95 -4.06 7.63
N TYR A 270 14.86 -3.92 8.59
CA TYR A 270 14.58 -3.29 9.87
C TYR A 270 15.73 -2.34 10.22
N GLY A 271 15.58 -1.07 9.80
CA GLY A 271 16.62 -0.03 9.92
C GLY A 271 17.52 0.10 8.69
N GLY A 272 17.21 -0.60 7.59
CA GLY A 272 17.96 -0.52 6.34
C GLY A 272 17.53 0.66 5.45
N ASN A 273 18.42 1.08 4.54
CA ASN A 273 18.13 2.09 3.53
C ASN A 273 17.73 1.42 2.19
N SER A 274 16.46 1.12 2.04
CA SER A 274 15.91 0.48 0.83
C SER A 274 15.95 1.40 -0.40
N GLY A 275 16.10 2.70 -0.23
CA GLY A 275 16.34 3.65 -1.33
C GLY A 275 17.66 3.35 -2.03
N VAL A 276 18.74 3.21 -1.25
CA VAL A 276 20.07 2.82 -1.78
C VAL A 276 20.02 1.48 -2.52
N VAL A 277 19.22 0.52 -2.01
CA VAL A 277 19.03 -0.77 -2.68
C VAL A 277 18.38 -0.60 -4.05
N SER A 278 17.26 0.14 -4.12
CA SER A 278 16.55 0.34 -5.41
C SER A 278 17.38 1.16 -6.41
N GLU A 279 18.13 2.16 -5.97
CA GLU A 279 19.04 2.94 -6.81
C GLU A 279 20.19 2.10 -7.39
N TRP A 280 20.76 1.20 -6.58
CA TRP A 280 21.79 0.28 -7.06
C TRP A 280 21.23 -0.67 -8.12
N ILE A 281 20.02 -1.18 -7.91
CA ILE A 281 19.34 -2.07 -8.85
C ILE A 281 19.04 -1.35 -10.17
N GLU A 282 18.54 -0.10 -10.11
CA GLU A 282 18.30 0.72 -11.29
C GLU A 282 19.56 0.83 -12.14
N LYS A 283 20.70 1.16 -11.51
CA LYS A 283 22.01 1.29 -12.18
C LYS A 283 22.56 -0.05 -12.69
N TYR A 284 22.30 -1.14 -11.98
CA TYR A 284 22.78 -2.46 -12.38
C TYR A 284 22.23 -2.91 -13.73
N TYR A 285 21.01 -2.51 -14.05
CA TYR A 285 20.33 -2.86 -15.30
C TYR A 285 20.46 -1.76 -16.39
N GLU A 286 21.17 -0.64 -16.12
CA GLU A 286 21.55 0.33 -17.16
C GLU A 286 22.57 -0.26 -18.14
#